data_4f8f661c80bd2681d3f4195b33b0f9b7
#
_entry.id   4f8f661c80bd2681d3f4195b33b0f9b7
#
_cell.length_a   1.000
_cell.length_b   1.000
_cell.length_c   1.000
_cell.angle_alpha   90.00
_cell.angle_beta   90.00
_cell.angle_gamma   90.00
#
_symmetry.space_group_name_H-M   'P 1'
#
loop_
_entity.id
_entity.type
_entity.pdbx_description
1 polymer ?
#
loop_
_entity_poly.entity_id
_entity_poly.type
_entity_poly.pdbx_seq_one_letter_code
_entity_poly.pdbx_strand_id
1 'polypeptide(L)'
;MALEKIDIATLDPKRTIVVATGNAHKLTEIEAILSEVLPEVRFVALGQLGDFEDPEETGTTFVENAIIKAEAAVAATGLAAIADDSGLVVDALDGEPGVYSARYAGVHGDDAANNAKLLDKLGDTPDAERTARFMSVVALIDASGCVLTGTGACEGAIAREGRGEHGFGYDPLFLPVDTPGKTMAELTPEEKNAISHRFHALQDLSAQLVQAAPAEDAERAGETGGADCPSAAGAVAGDR
;
A
#
# COMPACT_ATOMS: atom_id res chain seq x y z
N MET A 1 -12.87 17.20 -4.89
CA MET A 1 -14.29 17.08 -4.46
C MET A 1 -14.27 16.57 -3.05
N ALA A 2 -15.02 17.20 -2.11
CA ALA A 2 -15.16 16.64 -0.76
C ALA A 2 -15.93 15.32 -0.87
N LEU A 3 -15.44 14.28 -0.19
CA LEU A 3 -16.12 13.00 -0.12
C LEU A 3 -17.44 13.17 0.66
N GLU A 4 -18.50 12.55 0.17
CA GLU A 4 -19.79 12.55 0.86
C GLU A 4 -19.66 11.84 2.20
N LYS A 5 -20.12 12.48 3.28
CA LYS A 5 -20.08 11.90 4.63
C LYS A 5 -21.10 10.78 4.77
N ILE A 6 -20.71 9.71 5.40
CA ILE A 6 -21.49 8.50 5.64
C ILE A 6 -21.63 8.30 7.15
N ASP A 7 -22.86 8.03 7.61
CA ASP A 7 -23.08 7.65 9.00
C ASP A 7 -22.66 6.19 9.22
N ILE A 8 -21.66 6.01 10.07
CA ILE A 8 -21.10 4.70 10.40
C ILE A 8 -22.15 3.71 10.93
N ALA A 9 -23.17 4.20 11.64
CA ALA A 9 -24.24 3.37 12.18
C ALA A 9 -25.14 2.73 11.09
N THR A 10 -25.05 3.21 9.84
CA THR A 10 -25.79 2.67 8.69
C THR A 10 -25.06 1.58 7.95
N LEU A 11 -23.79 1.33 8.30
CA LEU A 11 -22.93 0.35 7.64
C LEU A 11 -23.11 -1.05 8.24
N ASP A 12 -23.05 -2.07 7.38
CA ASP A 12 -22.99 -3.46 7.83
C ASP A 12 -21.53 -3.81 8.18
N PRO A 13 -21.20 -4.09 9.46
CA PRO A 13 -19.82 -4.38 9.86
C PRO A 13 -19.23 -5.64 9.19
N LYS A 14 -20.07 -6.56 8.73
CA LYS A 14 -19.61 -7.79 8.06
C LYS A 14 -19.32 -7.60 6.57
N ARG A 15 -19.80 -6.49 6.00
CA ARG A 15 -19.73 -6.20 4.58
C ARG A 15 -19.10 -4.83 4.29
N THR A 16 -18.39 -4.28 5.25
CA THR A 16 -17.72 -2.98 5.09
C THR A 16 -16.27 -3.09 5.50
N ILE A 17 -15.39 -2.61 4.62
CA ILE A 17 -13.97 -2.42 4.90
C ILE A 17 -13.66 -0.94 4.77
N VAL A 18 -13.08 -0.38 5.82
CA VAL A 18 -12.61 1.01 5.85
C VAL A 18 -11.24 1.07 5.19
N VAL A 19 -11.09 1.94 4.21
CA VAL A 19 -9.78 2.22 3.60
C VAL A 19 -9.17 3.41 4.35
N ALA A 20 -8.10 3.15 5.11
CA ALA A 20 -7.39 4.14 5.91
C ALA A 20 -6.49 5.00 5.02
N THR A 21 -7.11 5.82 4.18
CA THR A 21 -6.42 6.74 3.27
C THR A 21 -7.20 8.03 3.08
N GLY A 22 -6.49 9.15 3.01
CA GLY A 22 -7.04 10.42 2.52
C GLY A 22 -6.98 10.57 0.99
N ASN A 23 -6.40 9.59 0.27
CA ASN A 23 -6.22 9.66 -1.18
C ASN A 23 -7.32 8.89 -1.91
N ALA A 24 -8.19 9.61 -2.64
CA ALA A 24 -9.29 9.03 -3.40
C ALA A 24 -8.83 8.04 -4.50
N HIS A 25 -7.65 8.24 -5.09
CA HIS A 25 -7.11 7.33 -6.10
C HIS A 25 -6.76 5.97 -5.49
N LYS A 26 -6.20 5.95 -4.27
CA LYS A 26 -5.92 4.70 -3.55
C LYS A 26 -7.20 3.91 -3.26
N LEU A 27 -8.26 4.60 -2.84
CA LEU A 27 -9.57 3.95 -2.63
C LEU A 27 -10.04 3.25 -3.90
N THR A 28 -10.02 3.96 -5.05
CA THR A 28 -10.46 3.41 -6.33
C THR A 28 -9.64 2.19 -6.76
N GLU A 29 -8.31 2.23 -6.58
CA GLU A 29 -7.41 1.11 -6.90
C GLU A 29 -7.71 -0.11 -6.01
N ILE A 30 -7.85 0.10 -4.69
CA ILE A 30 -8.15 -0.96 -3.72
C ILE A 30 -9.51 -1.59 -4.02
N GLU A 31 -10.54 -0.77 -4.23
CA GLU A 31 -11.88 -1.24 -4.56
C GLU A 31 -11.90 -2.03 -5.86
N ALA A 32 -11.25 -1.55 -6.92
CA ALA A 32 -11.22 -2.22 -8.22
C ALA A 32 -10.62 -3.63 -8.14
N ILE A 33 -9.56 -3.82 -7.35
CA ILE A 33 -8.88 -5.12 -7.25
C ILE A 33 -9.60 -6.05 -6.26
N LEU A 34 -9.92 -5.56 -5.06
CA LEU A 34 -10.48 -6.40 -4.02
C LEU A 34 -11.96 -6.77 -4.25
N SER A 35 -12.72 -5.99 -5.01
CA SER A 35 -14.10 -6.33 -5.36
C SER A 35 -14.21 -7.59 -6.23
N GLU A 36 -13.13 -8.00 -6.90
CA GLU A 36 -13.10 -9.27 -7.65
C GLU A 36 -13.17 -10.50 -6.72
N VAL A 37 -12.58 -10.39 -5.53
CA VAL A 37 -12.54 -11.48 -4.54
C VAL A 37 -13.50 -11.27 -3.37
N LEU A 38 -13.96 -10.05 -3.15
CA LEU A 38 -14.90 -9.62 -2.11
C LEU A 38 -16.10 -8.86 -2.71
N PRO A 39 -16.91 -9.47 -3.60
CA PRO A 39 -17.92 -8.76 -4.40
C PRO A 39 -19.07 -8.17 -3.57
N GLU A 40 -19.29 -8.66 -2.35
CA GLU A 40 -20.35 -8.19 -1.46
C GLU A 40 -19.87 -7.16 -0.43
N VAL A 41 -18.57 -6.82 -0.46
CA VAL A 41 -17.97 -5.88 0.48
C VAL A 41 -18.02 -4.47 -0.10
N ARG A 42 -18.40 -3.52 0.75
CA ARG A 42 -18.36 -2.09 0.47
C ARG A 42 -17.05 -1.51 1.01
N PHE A 43 -16.31 -0.84 0.16
CA PHE A 43 -15.11 -0.09 0.57
C PHE A 43 -15.49 1.37 0.84
N VAL A 44 -15.05 1.92 1.98
CA VAL A 44 -15.39 3.28 2.41
C VAL A 44 -14.12 3.96 2.88
N ALA A 45 -13.81 5.14 2.34
CA ALA A 45 -12.66 5.90 2.83
C ALA A 45 -12.88 6.37 4.29
N LEU A 46 -11.85 6.28 5.11
CA LEU A 46 -11.91 6.71 6.52
C LEU A 46 -12.42 8.17 6.64
N GLY A 47 -11.99 9.05 5.75
CA GLY A 47 -12.43 10.44 5.70
C GLY A 47 -13.92 10.66 5.38
N GLN A 48 -14.65 9.64 4.88
CA GLN A 48 -16.10 9.70 4.71
C GLN A 48 -16.85 9.46 6.04
N LEU A 49 -16.22 8.77 6.98
CA LEU A 49 -16.84 8.40 8.25
C LEU A 49 -16.67 9.47 9.34
N GLY A 50 -15.69 10.35 9.20
CA GLY A 50 -15.41 11.39 10.19
C GLY A 50 -14.11 12.11 9.89
N ASP A 51 -13.73 12.97 10.82
CA ASP A 51 -12.43 13.62 10.85
C ASP A 51 -11.59 12.88 11.89
N PHE A 52 -10.66 12.05 11.41
CA PHE A 52 -9.77 11.26 12.24
C PHE A 52 -8.34 11.77 12.07
N GLU A 53 -7.58 11.80 13.15
CA GLU A 53 -6.16 12.11 13.09
C GLU A 53 -5.39 10.90 12.53
N ASP A 54 -4.46 11.16 11.62
CA ASP A 54 -3.56 10.12 11.15
C ASP A 54 -2.66 9.66 12.32
N PRO A 55 -2.47 8.35 12.51
CA PRO A 55 -1.59 7.85 13.54
C PRO A 55 -0.13 8.21 13.23
N GLU A 56 0.68 8.38 14.29
CA GLU A 56 2.12 8.54 14.12
C GLU A 56 2.73 7.24 13.59
N GLU A 57 3.39 7.32 12.44
CA GLU A 57 4.12 6.20 11.84
C GLU A 57 5.45 5.98 12.56
N THR A 58 5.41 5.18 13.63
CA THR A 58 6.57 4.85 14.47
C THR A 58 7.28 3.57 14.05
N GLY A 59 6.74 2.87 13.07
CA GLY A 59 7.32 1.64 12.52
C GLY A 59 8.62 1.90 11.78
N THR A 60 9.47 0.90 11.78
CA THR A 60 10.76 0.89 11.07
C THR A 60 10.67 0.19 9.72
N THR A 61 9.56 -0.49 9.47
CA THR A 61 9.25 -1.20 8.22
C THR A 61 7.91 -0.76 7.64
N PHE A 62 7.70 -0.98 6.35
CA PHE A 62 6.42 -0.73 5.69
C PHE A 62 5.28 -1.56 6.30
N VAL A 63 5.57 -2.81 6.70
CA VAL A 63 4.60 -3.70 7.35
C VAL A 63 4.11 -3.10 8.66
N GLU A 64 5.03 -2.66 9.53
CA GLU A 64 4.69 -2.06 10.82
C GLU A 64 3.82 -0.82 10.64
N ASN A 65 4.18 0.08 9.71
CA ASN A 65 3.41 1.30 9.47
C ASN A 65 2.04 1.01 8.83
N ALA A 66 1.93 0.04 7.91
CA ALA A 66 0.65 -0.37 7.35
C ALA A 66 -0.29 -0.92 8.45
N ILE A 67 0.25 -1.75 9.36
CA ILE A 67 -0.50 -2.30 10.50
C ILE A 67 -0.94 -1.17 11.44
N ILE A 68 -0.04 -0.26 11.84
CA ILE A 68 -0.37 0.90 12.71
C ILE A 68 -1.55 1.70 12.13
N LYS A 69 -1.53 1.98 10.84
CA LYS A 69 -2.61 2.71 10.16
C LYS A 69 -3.92 1.93 10.14
N ALA A 70 -3.87 0.64 9.85
CA ALA A 70 -5.06 -0.21 9.82
C ALA A 70 -5.65 -0.39 11.23
N GLU A 71 -4.83 -0.65 12.26
CA GLU A 71 -5.25 -0.73 13.66
C GLU A 71 -5.93 0.55 14.15
N ALA A 72 -5.36 1.71 13.83
CA ALA A 72 -5.96 2.99 14.17
C ALA A 72 -7.35 3.17 13.54
N ALA A 73 -7.53 2.75 12.29
CA ALA A 73 -8.82 2.80 11.62
C ALA A 73 -9.83 1.83 12.23
N VAL A 74 -9.43 0.59 12.58
CA VAL A 74 -10.28 -0.36 13.31
C VAL A 74 -10.68 0.20 14.67
N ALA A 75 -9.73 0.74 15.43
CA ALA A 75 -10.01 1.32 16.76
C ALA A 75 -10.98 2.50 16.67
N ALA A 76 -10.87 3.34 15.64
CA ALA A 76 -11.71 4.52 15.45
C ALA A 76 -13.13 4.18 14.97
N THR A 77 -13.30 3.08 14.22
CA THR A 77 -14.56 2.79 13.52
C THR A 77 -15.27 1.52 14.03
N GLY A 78 -14.54 0.59 14.64
CA GLY A 78 -15.05 -0.75 14.98
C GLY A 78 -15.29 -1.66 13.76
N LEU A 79 -14.86 -1.24 12.56
CA LEU A 79 -15.01 -1.97 11.31
C LEU A 79 -13.67 -2.56 10.87
N ALA A 80 -13.72 -3.59 10.03
CA ALA A 80 -12.52 -4.05 9.33
C ALA A 80 -11.88 -2.90 8.56
N ALA A 81 -10.55 -2.85 8.54
CA ALA A 81 -9.83 -1.77 7.87
C ALA A 81 -8.65 -2.29 7.05
N ILE A 82 -8.39 -1.61 5.94
CA ILE A 82 -7.20 -1.80 5.11
C ILE A 82 -6.41 -0.50 5.03
N ALA A 83 -5.09 -0.61 5.16
CA ALA A 83 -4.16 0.49 4.99
C ALA A 83 -2.98 0.06 4.12
N ASP A 84 -2.35 1.00 3.43
CA ASP A 84 -1.09 0.77 2.74
C ASP A 84 0.02 1.66 3.30
N ASP A 85 1.23 1.12 3.32
CA ASP A 85 2.45 1.89 3.46
C ASP A 85 3.38 1.58 2.29
N SER A 86 4.01 2.61 1.72
CA SER A 86 4.78 2.46 0.50
C SER A 86 5.87 3.52 0.40
N GLY A 87 6.95 3.16 -0.29
CA GLY A 87 8.06 4.06 -0.49
C GLY A 87 9.06 3.54 -1.51
N LEU A 88 10.08 4.36 -1.74
CA LEU A 88 11.21 4.06 -2.61
C LEU A 88 12.35 3.47 -1.76
N VAL A 89 12.94 2.40 -2.26
CA VAL A 89 14.12 1.75 -1.67
C VAL A 89 15.23 1.80 -2.71
N VAL A 90 16.39 2.37 -2.38
CA VAL A 90 17.53 2.55 -3.29
C VAL A 90 18.74 1.79 -2.76
N ASP A 91 19.26 0.84 -3.55
CA ASP A 91 20.31 -0.08 -3.09
C ASP A 91 21.62 0.65 -2.75
N ALA A 92 22.03 1.61 -3.58
CA ALA A 92 23.24 2.40 -3.35
C ALA A 92 23.18 3.31 -2.10
N LEU A 93 22.00 3.46 -1.51
CA LEU A 93 21.77 4.26 -0.31
C LEU A 93 21.34 3.39 0.88
N ASP A 94 21.72 2.10 0.89
CA ASP A 94 21.38 1.15 1.96
C ASP A 94 19.86 1.12 2.27
N GLY A 95 19.02 1.25 1.23
CA GLY A 95 17.55 1.22 1.34
C GLY A 95 16.89 2.58 1.56
N GLU A 96 17.64 3.67 1.77
CA GLU A 96 17.02 4.99 1.85
C GLU A 96 16.33 5.38 0.52
N PRO A 97 15.25 6.17 0.56
CA PRO A 97 14.55 6.77 1.71
C PRO A 97 13.68 5.80 2.53
N GLY A 98 13.30 4.61 2.02
CA GLY A 98 12.51 3.62 2.73
C GLY A 98 11.19 4.19 3.28
N VAL A 99 10.86 3.91 4.53
CA VAL A 99 9.66 4.41 5.22
C VAL A 99 9.61 5.94 5.38
N TYR A 100 10.72 6.62 5.12
CA TYR A 100 10.78 8.08 5.17
C TYR A 100 10.51 8.74 3.82
N SER A 101 10.10 7.97 2.79
CA SER A 101 9.95 8.46 1.40
C SER A 101 9.15 9.75 1.28
N ALA A 102 8.02 9.87 1.95
CA ALA A 102 7.17 11.07 1.87
C ALA A 102 7.76 12.30 2.58
N ARG A 103 8.71 12.12 3.48
CA ARG A 103 9.32 13.18 4.30
C ARG A 103 10.85 13.16 4.27
N TYR A 104 11.43 12.63 3.21
CA TYR A 104 12.88 12.40 3.10
C TYR A 104 13.71 13.67 3.26
N ALA A 105 13.25 14.80 2.71
CA ALA A 105 13.88 16.11 2.89
C ALA A 105 13.45 16.84 4.19
N GLY A 106 12.59 16.22 5.00
CA GLY A 106 12.13 16.74 6.29
C GLY A 106 10.70 17.29 6.30
N VAL A 107 10.16 17.69 5.15
CA VAL A 107 8.78 18.17 5.02
C VAL A 107 7.95 17.12 4.30
N HIS A 108 6.82 16.71 4.90
CA HIS A 108 5.94 15.73 4.29
C HIS A 108 5.30 16.25 3.01
N GLY A 109 5.42 15.46 1.93
CA GLY A 109 4.81 15.78 0.63
C GLY A 109 5.55 16.84 -0.19
N ASP A 110 6.76 17.26 0.20
CA ASP A 110 7.63 18.11 -0.65
C ASP A 110 8.40 17.23 -1.62
N ASP A 111 7.71 16.81 -2.68
CA ASP A 111 8.27 15.93 -3.72
C ASP A 111 9.52 16.55 -4.39
N ALA A 112 9.53 17.86 -4.61
CA ALA A 112 10.65 18.53 -5.24
C ALA A 112 11.92 18.47 -4.37
N ALA A 113 11.80 18.75 -3.07
CA ALA A 113 12.91 18.67 -2.14
C ALA A 113 13.36 17.20 -1.92
N ASN A 114 12.42 16.25 -1.86
CA ASN A 114 12.72 14.83 -1.74
C ASN A 114 13.53 14.30 -2.94
N ASN A 115 13.10 14.63 -4.17
CA ASN A 115 13.81 14.29 -5.40
C ASN A 115 15.21 14.94 -5.48
N ALA A 116 15.32 16.21 -5.13
CA ALA A 116 16.61 16.91 -5.11
C ALA A 116 17.59 16.26 -4.13
N LYS A 117 17.14 15.92 -2.91
CA LYS A 117 17.96 15.22 -1.91
C LYS A 117 18.40 13.84 -2.38
N LEU A 118 17.50 13.09 -3.04
CA LEU A 118 17.82 11.76 -3.59
C LEU A 118 18.92 11.86 -4.64
N LEU A 119 18.82 12.80 -5.58
CA LEU A 119 19.83 13.02 -6.61
C LEU A 119 21.17 13.48 -6.03
N ASP A 120 21.15 14.37 -5.04
CA ASP A 120 22.37 14.84 -4.34
C ASP A 120 23.09 13.69 -3.66
N LYS A 121 22.36 12.83 -2.92
CA LYS A 121 22.95 11.66 -2.26
C LYS A 121 23.51 10.64 -3.24
N LEU A 122 22.86 10.41 -4.36
CA LEU A 122 23.34 9.50 -5.39
C LEU A 122 24.54 10.07 -6.16
N GLY A 123 24.63 11.39 -6.31
CA GLY A 123 25.79 12.07 -6.90
C GLY A 123 26.32 11.36 -8.16
N ASP A 124 27.61 11.01 -8.12
CA ASP A 124 28.33 10.33 -9.20
C ASP A 124 28.17 8.80 -9.23
N THR A 125 27.28 8.22 -8.40
CA THR A 125 26.99 6.78 -8.44
C THR A 125 26.76 6.29 -9.86
N PRO A 126 27.48 5.26 -10.35
CA PRO A 126 27.34 4.74 -11.70
C PRO A 126 25.90 4.28 -12.00
N ASP A 127 25.44 4.40 -13.25
CA ASP A 127 24.06 4.05 -13.61
C ASP A 127 23.70 2.59 -13.29
N ALA A 128 24.67 1.68 -13.42
CA ALA A 128 24.47 0.27 -13.10
C ALA A 128 24.27 0.00 -11.60
N GLU A 129 24.61 0.95 -10.72
CA GLU A 129 24.51 0.84 -9.27
C GLU A 129 23.34 1.66 -8.72
N ARG A 130 22.58 2.35 -9.57
CA ARG A 130 21.42 3.17 -9.19
C ARG A 130 20.12 2.35 -9.12
N THR A 131 20.24 1.03 -8.86
CA THR A 131 19.10 0.13 -8.74
C THR A 131 18.21 0.52 -7.57
N ALA A 132 16.91 0.42 -7.78
CA ALA A 132 15.91 0.82 -6.81
C ALA A 132 14.60 0.06 -7.04
N ARG A 133 13.73 0.07 -6.06
CA ARG A 133 12.36 -0.42 -6.20
C ARG A 133 11.38 0.45 -5.44
N PHE A 134 10.20 0.61 -5.98
CA PHE A 134 9.05 1.00 -5.18
C PHE A 134 8.52 -0.24 -4.45
N MET A 135 8.28 -0.08 -3.16
CA MET A 135 7.67 -1.10 -2.31
C MET A 135 6.31 -0.65 -1.82
N SER A 136 5.37 -1.57 -1.70
CA SER A 136 4.11 -1.35 -0.99
C SER A 136 3.80 -2.56 -0.14
N VAL A 137 3.32 -2.30 1.07
CA VAL A 137 2.67 -3.28 1.91
C VAL A 137 1.25 -2.80 2.18
N VAL A 138 0.28 -3.68 1.97
CA VAL A 138 -1.10 -3.47 2.38
C VAL A 138 -1.39 -4.37 3.57
N ALA A 139 -2.03 -3.84 4.62
CA ALA A 139 -2.47 -4.59 5.79
C ALA A 139 -3.99 -4.51 5.88
N LEU A 140 -4.66 -5.65 5.91
CA LEU A 140 -6.07 -5.81 6.20
C LEU A 140 -6.23 -6.37 7.61
N ILE A 141 -6.98 -5.67 8.46
CA ILE A 141 -7.29 -6.09 9.81
C ILE A 141 -8.80 -6.20 9.93
N ASP A 142 -9.28 -7.36 10.33
CA ASP A 142 -10.70 -7.58 10.58
C ASP A 142 -11.13 -7.10 11.99
N ALA A 143 -12.43 -7.11 12.25
CA ALA A 143 -12.96 -6.69 13.54
C ALA A 143 -12.56 -7.62 14.72
N SER A 144 -12.02 -8.82 14.46
CA SER A 144 -11.48 -9.73 15.48
C SER A 144 -10.01 -9.45 15.79
N GLY A 145 -9.35 -8.61 14.99
CA GLY A 145 -7.92 -8.33 15.09
C GLY A 145 -7.04 -9.30 14.29
N CYS A 146 -7.62 -10.12 13.41
CA CYS A 146 -6.85 -10.94 12.49
C CYS A 146 -6.19 -10.05 11.43
N VAL A 147 -4.90 -10.23 11.20
CA VAL A 147 -4.08 -9.43 10.28
C VAL A 147 -3.68 -10.26 9.07
N LEU A 148 -3.98 -9.76 7.88
CA LEU A 148 -3.43 -10.25 6.61
C LEU A 148 -2.62 -9.13 5.97
N THR A 149 -1.48 -9.47 5.38
CA THR A 149 -0.64 -8.48 4.69
C THR A 149 -0.29 -8.96 3.29
N GLY A 150 -0.40 -8.07 2.32
CA GLY A 150 0.11 -8.30 0.97
C GLY A 150 1.29 -7.38 0.66
N THR A 151 2.27 -7.89 -0.05
CA THR A 151 3.49 -7.16 -0.39
C THR A 151 3.67 -7.11 -1.91
N GLY A 152 4.10 -5.96 -2.42
CA GLY A 152 4.38 -5.79 -3.84
C GLY A 152 5.54 -4.84 -4.09
N ALA A 153 6.28 -5.13 -5.14
CA ALA A 153 7.40 -4.32 -5.60
C ALA A 153 7.24 -3.96 -7.08
N CYS A 154 7.84 -2.83 -7.46
CA CYS A 154 8.12 -2.48 -8.84
C CYS A 154 9.61 -2.19 -8.95
N GLU A 155 10.34 -3.08 -9.61
CA GLU A 155 11.80 -2.97 -9.74
C GLU A 155 12.19 -1.94 -10.81
N GLY A 156 13.30 -1.25 -10.60
CA GLY A 156 13.76 -0.21 -11.50
C GLY A 156 15.12 0.36 -11.14
N ALA A 157 15.36 1.58 -11.61
CA ALA A 157 16.55 2.35 -11.31
C ALA A 157 16.24 3.84 -11.22
N ILE A 158 17.15 4.63 -10.64
CA ILE A 158 17.01 6.07 -10.52
C ILE A 158 17.73 6.77 -11.67
N ALA A 159 16.99 7.54 -12.44
CA ALA A 159 17.51 8.41 -13.50
C ALA A 159 18.42 9.53 -12.94
N ARG A 160 19.23 10.14 -13.80
CA ARG A 160 20.09 11.29 -13.41
C ARG A 160 19.33 12.62 -13.35
N GLU A 161 18.20 12.68 -14.04
CA GLU A 161 17.32 13.84 -14.08
C GLU A 161 15.86 13.43 -14.17
N GLY A 162 14.97 14.28 -13.69
CA GLY A 162 13.53 14.02 -13.73
C GLY A 162 12.96 14.25 -15.13
N ARG A 163 12.04 13.36 -15.55
CA ARG A 163 11.28 13.45 -16.79
C ARG A 163 9.83 13.06 -16.56
N GLY A 164 8.94 13.56 -17.44
CA GLY A 164 7.51 13.32 -17.37
C GLY A 164 6.77 14.30 -16.45
N GLU A 165 5.45 14.32 -16.57
CA GLU A 165 4.58 15.28 -15.88
C GLU A 165 3.46 14.58 -15.08
N HIS A 166 3.37 13.24 -15.17
CA HIS A 166 2.35 12.46 -14.48
C HIS A 166 2.85 11.93 -13.14
N GLY A 167 1.90 11.50 -12.31
CA GLY A 167 2.22 10.85 -11.04
C GLY A 167 2.59 11.83 -9.92
N PHE A 168 3.37 11.34 -8.95
CA PHE A 168 3.77 12.06 -7.74
C PHE A 168 5.06 11.46 -7.15
N GLY A 169 5.60 12.10 -6.13
CA GLY A 169 6.77 11.59 -5.41
C GLY A 169 7.99 11.45 -6.31
N TYR A 170 8.55 10.26 -6.36
CA TYR A 170 9.77 9.95 -7.12
C TYR A 170 9.50 9.46 -8.55
N ASP A 171 8.25 9.45 -9.02
CA ASP A 171 7.88 9.01 -10.36
C ASP A 171 8.72 9.65 -11.49
N PRO A 172 9.07 10.95 -11.44
CA PRO A 172 9.90 11.57 -12.46
C PRO A 172 11.33 11.01 -12.56
N LEU A 173 11.83 10.39 -11.48
CA LEU A 173 13.20 9.84 -11.42
C LEU A 173 13.24 8.34 -11.59
N PHE A 174 12.14 7.64 -11.39
CA PHE A 174 12.11 6.18 -11.37
C PHE A 174 11.90 5.59 -12.76
N LEU A 175 12.82 4.71 -13.18
CA LEU A 175 12.84 3.98 -14.45
C LEU A 175 12.43 2.53 -14.20
N PRO A 176 11.16 2.14 -14.42
CA PRO A 176 10.73 0.76 -14.23
C PRO A 176 11.43 -0.20 -15.21
N VAL A 177 11.74 -1.41 -14.75
CA VAL A 177 12.27 -2.48 -15.62
C VAL A 177 11.26 -2.85 -16.72
N ASP A 178 9.97 -2.85 -16.40
CA ASP A 178 8.89 -3.24 -17.31
C ASP A 178 8.65 -2.26 -18.46
N THR A 179 9.13 -1.01 -18.33
CA THR A 179 8.99 0.03 -19.36
C THR A 179 10.33 0.70 -19.67
N PRO A 180 11.26 -0.02 -20.32
CA PRO A 180 12.63 0.46 -20.53
C PRO A 180 12.69 1.83 -21.21
N GLY A 181 13.47 2.73 -20.64
CA GLY A 181 13.72 4.06 -21.19
C GLY A 181 12.70 5.14 -20.86
N LYS A 182 11.55 4.80 -20.24
CA LYS A 182 10.58 5.74 -19.70
C LYS A 182 10.68 5.83 -18.20
N THR A 183 10.47 7.04 -17.64
CA THR A 183 10.23 7.19 -16.20
C THR A 183 8.76 6.83 -15.89
N MET A 184 8.47 6.55 -14.61
CA MET A 184 7.12 6.31 -14.15
C MET A 184 6.19 7.51 -14.45
N ALA A 185 6.72 8.74 -14.44
CA ALA A 185 5.98 9.96 -14.77
C ALA A 185 5.75 10.18 -16.27
N GLU A 186 6.35 9.39 -17.14
CA GLU A 186 6.11 9.38 -18.60
C GLU A 186 5.06 8.34 -19.01
N LEU A 187 4.55 7.54 -18.06
CA LEU A 187 3.50 6.54 -18.29
C LEU A 187 2.11 7.16 -18.14
N THR A 188 1.14 6.60 -18.87
CA THR A 188 -0.27 6.89 -18.58
C THR A 188 -0.68 6.28 -17.23
N PRO A 189 -1.76 6.76 -16.59
CA PRO A 189 -2.25 6.14 -15.36
C PRO A 189 -2.51 4.63 -15.49
N GLU A 190 -3.03 4.18 -16.62
CA GLU A 190 -3.33 2.77 -16.89
C GLU A 190 -2.03 1.94 -17.02
N GLU A 191 -1.03 2.45 -17.77
CA GLU A 191 0.28 1.80 -17.90
C GLU A 191 0.96 1.69 -16.52
N LYS A 192 0.94 2.78 -15.73
CA LYS A 192 1.51 2.81 -14.39
C LYS A 192 0.83 1.81 -13.45
N ASN A 193 -0.51 1.79 -13.44
CA ASN A 193 -1.27 0.91 -12.54
C ASN A 193 -0.98 -0.57 -12.82
N ALA A 194 -0.78 -0.96 -14.07
CA ALA A 194 -0.51 -2.34 -14.46
C ALA A 194 0.81 -2.90 -13.91
N ILE A 195 1.79 -2.04 -13.58
CA ILE A 195 3.12 -2.43 -13.08
C ILE A 195 3.39 -1.92 -11.66
N SER A 196 2.42 -1.27 -11.03
CA SER A 196 2.67 -0.59 -9.77
C SER A 196 2.89 -1.58 -8.61
N HIS A 197 3.75 -1.19 -7.67
CA HIS A 197 3.99 -1.89 -6.42
C HIS A 197 2.69 -2.14 -5.62
N ARG A 198 1.76 -1.16 -5.60
CA ARG A 198 0.47 -1.30 -4.93
C ARG A 198 -0.43 -2.34 -5.61
N PHE A 199 -0.46 -2.37 -6.94
CA PHE A 199 -1.18 -3.40 -7.68
C PHE A 199 -0.70 -4.80 -7.30
N HIS A 200 0.62 -5.03 -7.28
CA HIS A 200 1.19 -6.30 -6.87
C HIS A 200 0.89 -6.64 -5.40
N ALA A 201 0.94 -5.67 -4.47
CA ALA A 201 0.60 -5.88 -3.07
C ALA A 201 -0.87 -6.26 -2.88
N LEU A 202 -1.78 -5.63 -3.62
CA LEU A 202 -3.21 -5.97 -3.58
C LEU A 202 -3.50 -7.33 -4.21
N GLN A 203 -2.77 -7.72 -5.27
CA GLN A 203 -2.88 -9.06 -5.86
C GLN A 203 -2.40 -10.14 -4.88
N ASP A 204 -1.28 -9.91 -4.18
CA ASP A 204 -0.78 -10.82 -3.15
C ASP A 204 -1.80 -10.98 -2.01
N LEU A 205 -2.36 -9.88 -1.50
CA LEU A 205 -3.43 -9.92 -0.50
C LEU A 205 -4.68 -10.66 -1.03
N SER A 206 -5.10 -10.42 -2.27
CA SER A 206 -6.23 -11.10 -2.89
C SER A 206 -6.04 -12.61 -2.96
N ALA A 207 -4.84 -13.06 -3.33
CA ALA A 207 -4.51 -14.49 -3.37
C ALA A 207 -4.61 -15.14 -1.98
N GLN A 208 -4.19 -14.44 -0.92
CA GLN A 208 -4.31 -14.92 0.45
C GLN A 208 -5.77 -14.98 0.92
N LEU A 209 -6.59 -13.98 0.57
CA LEU A 209 -8.02 -13.97 0.87
C LEU A 209 -8.77 -15.15 0.22
N VAL A 210 -8.45 -15.46 -1.03
CA VAL A 210 -9.02 -16.63 -1.74
C VAL A 210 -8.61 -17.94 -1.07
N GLN A 211 -7.36 -18.06 -0.61
CA GLN A 211 -6.88 -19.26 0.08
C GLN A 211 -7.47 -19.41 1.48
N ALA A 212 -7.76 -18.31 2.18
CA ALA A 212 -8.34 -18.29 3.51
C ALA A 212 -9.87 -18.50 3.48
N ALA A 213 -10.53 -18.33 2.33
CA ALA A 213 -11.96 -18.61 2.19
C ALA A 213 -12.20 -20.10 2.45
N PRO A 214 -13.14 -20.48 3.36
CA PRO A 214 -13.49 -21.87 3.56
C PRO A 214 -13.97 -22.45 2.23
N ALA A 215 -13.49 -23.65 1.87
CA ALA A 215 -13.97 -24.37 0.69
C ALA A 215 -15.47 -24.64 0.91
N GLU A 216 -16.35 -23.81 0.36
CA GLU A 216 -17.76 -24.08 0.25
C GLU A 216 -17.93 -25.17 -0.79
N ASP A 217 -17.82 -26.44 -0.35
CA ASP A 217 -18.51 -27.62 -0.86
C ASP A 217 -17.93 -28.89 -0.23
N ALA A 218 -18.15 -29.08 1.07
CA ALA A 218 -18.14 -30.40 1.71
C ALA A 218 -19.22 -30.42 2.76
N GLU A 219 -20.38 -30.96 2.36
CA GLU A 219 -21.47 -31.53 3.15
C GLU A 219 -21.58 -31.17 4.64
N ARG A 220 -22.72 -30.53 4.97
CA ARG A 220 -23.46 -30.61 6.21
C ARG A 220 -22.95 -31.68 7.18
N ALA A 221 -22.22 -31.24 8.21
CA ALA A 221 -22.31 -31.81 9.55
C ALA A 221 -21.62 -30.89 10.57
N GLY A 222 -22.41 -30.32 11.43
CA GLY A 222 -22.25 -29.92 12.83
C GLY A 222 -20.89 -29.52 13.35
N GLU A 223 -21.01 -28.44 14.10
CA GLU A 223 -20.14 -28.00 15.19
C GLU A 223 -19.31 -26.72 14.95
N THR A 224 -19.61 -25.80 15.82
CA THR A 224 -18.96 -24.56 16.12
C THR A 224 -17.44 -24.70 16.26
N GLY A 225 -16.68 -24.12 15.33
CA GLY A 225 -15.24 -23.97 15.45
C GLY A 225 -14.84 -22.58 14.93
N GLY A 226 -14.25 -21.76 15.81
CA GLY A 226 -13.71 -20.45 15.44
C GLY A 226 -12.70 -20.59 14.30
N ALA A 227 -12.75 -19.67 13.34
CA ALA A 227 -11.80 -19.60 12.26
C ALA A 227 -10.40 -19.29 12.84
N ASP A 228 -9.48 -20.23 12.69
CA ASP A 228 -8.08 -20.02 13.01
C ASP A 228 -7.51 -18.98 12.03
N CYS A 229 -7.07 -17.86 12.55
CA CYS A 229 -6.32 -16.86 11.81
C CYS A 229 -4.99 -17.50 11.34
N PRO A 230 -4.66 -17.50 10.04
CA PRO A 230 -3.36 -17.97 9.60
C PRO A 230 -2.29 -17.09 10.24
N SER A 231 -1.46 -17.70 11.09
CA SER A 231 -0.37 -17.05 11.83
C SER A 231 0.54 -16.29 10.85
N ALA A 232 0.81 -15.03 11.16
CA ALA A 232 1.77 -14.15 10.47
C ALA A 232 3.26 -14.61 10.63
N ALA A 233 3.52 -15.89 10.70
CA ALA A 233 4.84 -16.50 10.84
C ALA A 233 5.36 -16.96 9.48
N GLY A 234 5.80 -16.00 8.63
CA GLY A 234 6.38 -16.37 7.33
C GLY A 234 7.06 -15.26 6.53
N ALA A 235 7.09 -14.03 7.01
CA ALA A 235 7.66 -12.91 6.25
C ALA A 235 8.83 -12.22 6.97
N VAL A 236 9.81 -12.98 7.46
CA VAL A 236 11.09 -12.45 7.90
C VAL A 236 12.20 -13.28 7.27
N ALA A 237 12.39 -13.13 5.96
CA ALA A 237 13.58 -13.60 5.27
C ALA A 237 13.81 -12.74 4.03
N GLY A 238 14.64 -11.71 4.14
CA GLY A 238 15.10 -10.98 2.98
C GLY A 238 15.44 -9.50 3.18
N ASP A 239 15.78 -9.08 4.39
CA ASP A 239 16.38 -7.76 4.60
C ASP A 239 17.86 -7.95 5.01
N ARG A 240 18.76 -8.00 4.00
CA ARG A 240 20.19 -7.66 4.10
C ARG A 240 20.70 -7.22 2.75
#